data_5846cd70e2ad26d75560d7d39a1fb83e
#
_entry.id   5846cd70e2ad26d75560d7d39a1fb83e
#
_cell.length_a   1.000
_cell.length_b   1.000
_cell.length_c   1.000
_cell.angle_alpha   90.00
_cell.angle_beta   90.00
_cell.angle_gamma   90.00
#
_symmetry.space_group_name_H-M   'P 1'
#
loop_
_entity.id
_entity.type
_entity.pdbx_description
1 polymer ?
#
loop_
_entity_poly.entity_id
_entity_poly.type
_entity_poly.pdbx_seq_one_letter_code
_entity_poly.pdbx_strand_id
1 'polypeptide(L)'
;EYPQAVIRTRKAIELCRERNWVGDHIFGSDFSFEISIFEGAGAFVCGEETALIASIEGERGFPRQRPPYPAVEGLNKRPTLINNVETLSQVSYIVNHGADEYRKIGTENSKGTKVFALAGKVRHGGLIEVPMGTTLNQIIEDIGGGVEGGEKLRAVQIGGPSGGCIPAHLCDAKVDFDALIQMGAIMGSGGMVVLSESNCMVDVARYFLAFTCNESCGKCTFCRVGIRRMLDILDKLCTGKAEMADIDKLEELALSVKKAALCGLGKTAPNPVLATLKYFREEYEEHVRGICRTGTCKDMVRLMITDDCVGCTKCSKACPSDAIPYTPYEKHSIDIEKCVLCGLCIDECSFDAIRKVSLKS
;
A
#
# COMPACT_ATOMS: atom_id res chain seq x y z
N GLU A 1 -9.62 -13.30 4.83
CA GLU A 1 -8.26 -12.69 4.97
C GLU A 1 -7.68 -12.87 6.38
N TYR A 2 -8.52 -12.89 7.43
CA TYR A 2 -8.08 -12.86 8.83
C TYR A 2 -8.58 -14.07 9.65
N PRO A 3 -8.16 -15.30 9.36
CA PRO A 3 -8.68 -16.50 10.02
C PRO A 3 -8.46 -16.47 11.54
N GLN A 4 -7.33 -15.96 12.00
CA GLN A 4 -7.06 -15.83 13.44
C GLN A 4 -7.99 -14.84 14.14
N ALA A 5 -8.33 -13.74 13.46
CA ALA A 5 -9.28 -12.77 14.00
C ALA A 5 -10.67 -13.39 14.15
N VAL A 6 -11.13 -14.17 13.16
CA VAL A 6 -12.41 -14.89 13.22
C VAL A 6 -12.43 -15.88 14.40
N ILE A 7 -11.39 -16.71 14.55
CA ILE A 7 -11.27 -17.68 15.64
C ILE A 7 -11.30 -16.98 17.01
N ARG A 8 -10.52 -15.93 17.18
CA ARG A 8 -10.45 -15.18 18.46
C ARG A 8 -11.75 -14.47 18.77
N THR A 9 -12.41 -13.85 17.78
CA THR A 9 -13.69 -13.18 17.97
C THR A 9 -14.79 -14.17 18.31
N ARG A 10 -14.83 -15.35 17.67
CA ARG A 10 -15.78 -16.43 17.99
C ARG A 10 -15.63 -16.87 19.43
N LYS A 11 -14.38 -17.14 19.87
CA LYS A 11 -14.10 -17.49 21.27
C LYS A 11 -14.49 -16.38 22.24
N ALA A 12 -14.26 -15.11 21.89
CA ALA A 12 -14.66 -13.98 22.73
C ALA A 12 -16.20 -13.90 22.89
N ILE A 13 -16.95 -14.11 21.79
CA ILE A 13 -18.42 -14.14 21.83
C ILE A 13 -18.92 -15.28 22.71
N GLU A 14 -18.34 -16.48 22.60
CA GLU A 14 -18.68 -17.64 23.44
C GLU A 14 -18.48 -17.33 24.93
N LEU A 15 -17.31 -16.78 25.29
CA LEU A 15 -17.01 -16.36 26.67
C LEU A 15 -17.98 -15.27 27.18
N CYS A 16 -18.41 -14.35 26.32
CA CYS A 16 -19.40 -13.33 26.69
C CYS A 16 -20.79 -13.96 26.93
N ARG A 17 -21.17 -14.96 26.12
CA ARG A 17 -22.42 -15.70 26.33
C ARG A 17 -22.42 -16.50 27.64
N GLU A 18 -21.35 -17.22 27.94
CA GLU A 18 -21.17 -17.96 29.20
C GLU A 18 -21.31 -17.06 30.43
N ARG A 19 -20.93 -15.79 30.32
CA ARG A 19 -21.01 -14.80 31.39
C ARG A 19 -22.30 -13.97 31.39
N ASN A 20 -23.23 -14.29 30.51
CA ASN A 20 -24.47 -13.51 30.32
C ASN A 20 -24.23 -12.03 29.99
N TRP A 21 -23.16 -11.73 29.22
CA TRP A 21 -22.84 -10.37 28.72
C TRP A 21 -23.40 -10.14 27.31
N VAL A 22 -23.81 -11.21 26.62
CA VAL A 22 -24.44 -11.23 25.31
C VAL A 22 -25.48 -12.32 25.31
N GLY A 23 -26.59 -12.14 24.62
CA GLY A 23 -27.73 -13.03 24.54
C GLY A 23 -28.98 -12.39 25.12
N ASP A 24 -29.88 -13.22 25.64
CA ASP A 24 -31.14 -12.77 26.21
C ASP A 24 -30.99 -12.35 27.68
N HIS A 25 -31.75 -11.35 28.09
CA HIS A 25 -31.83 -10.87 29.48
C HIS A 25 -30.47 -10.61 30.13
N ILE A 26 -29.61 -9.85 29.46
CA ILE A 26 -28.23 -9.56 29.89
C ILE A 26 -28.23 -9.01 31.32
N PHE A 27 -27.39 -9.61 32.19
CA PHE A 27 -27.34 -9.29 33.64
C PHE A 27 -28.71 -9.40 34.34
N GLY A 28 -29.65 -10.19 33.80
CA GLY A 28 -31.01 -10.32 34.35
C GLY A 28 -31.91 -9.11 34.11
N SER A 29 -31.54 -8.23 33.17
CA SER A 29 -32.35 -7.10 32.70
C SER A 29 -33.29 -7.50 31.56
N ASP A 30 -34.17 -6.59 31.15
CA ASP A 30 -34.99 -6.75 29.95
C ASP A 30 -34.21 -6.50 28.64
N PHE A 31 -32.92 -6.20 28.72
CA PHE A 31 -32.06 -5.94 27.55
C PHE A 31 -31.48 -7.22 26.99
N SER A 32 -31.67 -7.44 25.69
CA SER A 32 -31.11 -8.57 24.94
C SER A 32 -30.27 -8.02 23.77
N PHE A 33 -29.11 -8.64 23.54
CA PHE A 33 -28.21 -8.24 22.46
C PHE A 33 -27.42 -9.44 21.94
N GLU A 34 -27.52 -9.71 20.64
CA GLU A 34 -26.80 -10.79 19.99
C GLU A 34 -25.67 -10.28 19.10
N ILE A 35 -24.55 -11.01 19.09
CA ILE A 35 -23.41 -10.78 18.22
C ILE A 35 -23.23 -11.99 17.32
N SER A 36 -23.15 -11.75 16.01
CA SER A 36 -22.83 -12.78 15.03
C SER A 36 -21.64 -12.36 14.16
N ILE A 37 -20.92 -13.37 13.61
CA ILE A 37 -19.82 -13.16 12.68
C ILE A 37 -20.32 -13.48 11.28
N PHE A 38 -20.11 -12.55 10.35
CA PHE A 38 -20.30 -12.77 8.93
C PHE A 38 -18.94 -12.79 8.23
N GLU A 39 -18.63 -13.90 7.55
CA GLU A 39 -17.40 -14.08 6.80
C GLU A 39 -17.67 -13.80 5.32
N GLY A 40 -17.11 -12.72 4.78
CA GLY A 40 -17.20 -12.39 3.37
C GLY A 40 -16.14 -13.12 2.53
N ALA A 41 -16.16 -12.93 1.22
CA ALA A 41 -15.19 -13.53 0.29
C ALA A 41 -13.83 -12.80 0.21
N GLY A 42 -13.57 -11.82 1.06
CA GLY A 42 -12.30 -11.09 1.11
C GLY A 42 -12.13 -10.00 0.05
N ALA A 43 -13.18 -9.56 -0.63
CA ALA A 43 -13.12 -8.48 -1.60
C ALA A 43 -12.87 -7.13 -0.92
N PHE A 44 -11.80 -6.42 -1.32
CA PHE A 44 -11.40 -5.14 -0.72
C PHE A 44 -12.51 -4.08 -0.80
N VAL A 45 -13.31 -4.09 -1.88
CA VAL A 45 -14.45 -3.17 -2.04
C VAL A 45 -15.51 -3.33 -0.96
N CYS A 46 -15.63 -4.49 -0.31
CA CYS A 46 -16.58 -4.74 0.78
C CYS A 46 -16.18 -4.04 2.09
N GLY A 47 -15.03 -3.34 2.14
CA GLY A 47 -14.72 -2.36 3.17
C GLY A 47 -15.51 -1.06 3.04
N GLU A 48 -16.12 -0.77 1.88
CA GLU A 48 -17.07 0.33 1.71
C GLU A 48 -18.42 -0.07 2.31
N GLU A 49 -19.02 0.82 3.12
CA GLU A 49 -20.18 0.50 3.97
C GLU A 49 -21.39 -0.10 3.23
N THR A 50 -21.71 0.41 2.05
CA THR A 50 -22.86 -0.07 1.27
C THR A 50 -22.57 -1.37 0.53
N ALA A 51 -21.32 -1.59 0.14
CA ALA A 51 -20.86 -2.87 -0.41
C ALA A 51 -20.78 -3.96 0.67
N LEU A 52 -20.41 -3.59 1.90
CA LEU A 52 -20.44 -4.47 3.07
C LEU A 52 -21.87 -4.96 3.34
N ILE A 53 -22.85 -4.05 3.37
CA ILE A 53 -24.27 -4.38 3.54
C ILE A 53 -24.74 -5.33 2.44
N ALA A 54 -24.49 -5.02 1.18
CA ALA A 54 -24.88 -5.88 0.05
C ALA A 54 -24.26 -7.30 0.18
N SER A 55 -23.00 -7.40 0.62
CA SER A 55 -22.33 -8.68 0.85
C SER A 55 -23.00 -9.49 1.97
N ILE A 56 -23.42 -8.85 3.07
CA ILE A 56 -24.13 -9.49 4.18
C ILE A 56 -25.52 -9.98 3.74
N GLU A 57 -26.18 -9.23 2.87
CA GLU A 57 -27.49 -9.57 2.28
C GLU A 57 -27.40 -10.69 1.23
N GLY A 58 -26.19 -11.20 0.92
CA GLY A 58 -25.96 -12.23 -0.10
C GLY A 58 -25.92 -11.70 -1.52
N GLU A 59 -25.93 -10.39 -1.68
CA GLU A 59 -25.83 -9.71 -2.96
C GLU A 59 -24.36 -9.46 -3.34
N ARG A 60 -24.12 -9.15 -4.62
CA ARG A 60 -22.78 -8.74 -5.05
C ARG A 60 -22.37 -7.46 -4.34
N GLY A 61 -21.16 -7.45 -3.75
CA GLY A 61 -20.58 -6.33 -3.01
C GLY A 61 -20.36 -5.08 -3.86
N PHE A 62 -21.43 -4.50 -4.34
CA PHE A 62 -21.44 -3.25 -5.11
C PHE A 62 -21.81 -2.06 -4.23
N PRO A 63 -20.96 -1.01 -4.23
CA PRO A 63 -21.32 0.25 -3.61
C PRO A 63 -22.58 0.83 -4.22
N ARG A 64 -23.44 1.43 -3.40
CA ARG A 64 -24.61 2.19 -3.86
C ARG A 64 -24.40 3.69 -3.68
N GLN A 65 -25.15 4.48 -4.43
CA GLN A 65 -25.16 5.93 -4.30
C GLN A 65 -25.87 6.34 -3.00
N ARG A 66 -25.36 7.35 -2.34
CA ARG A 66 -25.98 7.98 -1.16
C ARG A 66 -26.45 9.39 -1.51
N PRO A 67 -27.58 9.88 -1.01
CA PRO A 67 -28.56 9.22 -0.15
C PRO A 67 -29.33 8.08 -0.84
N PRO A 68 -29.97 7.13 -0.09
CA PRO A 68 -30.07 7.08 1.36
C PRO A 68 -28.77 6.59 2.02
N TYR A 69 -28.45 7.12 3.21
CA TYR A 69 -27.33 6.67 4.04
C TYR A 69 -27.71 5.42 4.84
N PRO A 70 -26.75 4.55 5.23
CA PRO A 70 -27.04 3.37 6.03
C PRO A 70 -27.78 3.64 7.34
N ALA A 71 -27.55 4.79 7.95
CA ALA A 71 -28.30 5.21 9.15
C ALA A 71 -29.81 5.40 8.92
N VAL A 72 -30.22 5.56 7.68
CA VAL A 72 -31.63 5.68 7.29
C VAL A 72 -32.11 4.35 6.66
N GLU A 73 -31.34 3.80 5.74
CA GLU A 73 -31.66 2.56 5.02
C GLU A 73 -30.38 1.73 4.83
N GLY A 74 -30.10 0.86 5.77
CA GLY A 74 -28.95 -0.04 5.80
C GLY A 74 -29.31 -1.51 5.56
N LEU A 75 -28.84 -2.39 6.43
CA LEU A 75 -29.04 -3.85 6.36
C LEU A 75 -30.54 -4.19 6.41
N ASN A 76 -31.02 -4.98 5.45
CA ASN A 76 -32.41 -5.34 5.27
C ASN A 76 -33.35 -4.11 5.28
N LYS A 77 -32.88 -2.99 4.71
CA LYS A 77 -33.58 -1.71 4.64
C LYS A 77 -33.92 -1.09 6.00
N ARG A 78 -33.22 -1.51 7.06
CA ARG A 78 -33.37 -0.96 8.40
C ARG A 78 -32.24 0.03 8.71
N PRO A 79 -32.48 1.04 9.59
CA PRO A 79 -31.42 1.90 10.08
C PRO A 79 -30.26 1.07 10.63
N THR A 80 -29.05 1.33 10.12
CA THR A 80 -27.87 0.52 10.46
C THR A 80 -26.70 1.41 10.80
N LEU A 81 -26.07 1.17 11.96
CA LEU A 81 -24.84 1.81 12.37
C LEU A 81 -23.65 0.96 11.95
N ILE A 82 -22.65 1.59 11.34
CA ILE A 82 -21.41 0.93 10.90
C ILE A 82 -20.23 1.66 11.54
N ASN A 83 -19.33 0.91 12.16
CA ASN A 83 -18.10 1.42 12.75
C ASN A 83 -16.91 0.53 12.42
N ASN A 84 -15.72 1.14 12.31
CA ASN A 84 -14.47 0.41 12.26
C ASN A 84 -14.23 -0.33 13.59
N VAL A 85 -13.59 -1.51 13.50
CA VAL A 85 -13.18 -2.30 14.67
C VAL A 85 -12.24 -1.50 15.59
N GLU A 86 -11.33 -0.72 15.02
CA GLU A 86 -10.43 0.13 15.79
C GLU A 86 -11.20 1.22 16.59
N THR A 87 -12.23 1.81 16.00
CA THR A 87 -13.14 2.73 16.72
C THR A 87 -13.81 2.02 17.91
N LEU A 88 -14.34 0.81 17.69
CA LEU A 88 -14.97 0.03 18.76
C LEU A 88 -13.98 -0.36 19.87
N SER A 89 -12.71 -0.61 19.55
CA SER A 89 -11.68 -0.95 20.52
C SER A 89 -11.38 0.19 21.50
N GLN A 90 -11.54 1.45 21.09
CA GLN A 90 -11.33 2.64 21.91
C GLN A 90 -12.49 2.87 22.91
N VAL A 91 -13.68 2.37 22.62
CA VAL A 91 -14.89 2.61 23.44
C VAL A 91 -14.69 2.14 24.88
N SER A 92 -14.10 0.97 25.10
CA SER A 92 -13.86 0.43 26.44
C SER A 92 -12.97 1.34 27.28
N TYR A 93 -11.92 1.92 26.68
CA TYR A 93 -11.05 2.86 27.35
C TYR A 93 -11.82 4.15 27.75
N ILE A 94 -12.59 4.71 26.81
CA ILE A 94 -13.35 5.93 27.02
C ILE A 94 -14.40 5.76 28.13
N VAL A 95 -15.10 4.63 28.13
CA VAL A 95 -16.13 4.33 29.15
C VAL A 95 -15.52 4.17 30.53
N ASN A 96 -14.36 3.53 30.65
CA ASN A 96 -13.73 3.29 31.96
C ASN A 96 -12.95 4.48 32.50
N HIS A 97 -12.39 5.34 31.66
CA HIS A 97 -11.50 6.43 32.11
C HIS A 97 -12.10 7.83 31.85
N GLY A 98 -13.16 7.93 31.09
CA GLY A 98 -13.80 9.17 30.70
C GLY A 98 -13.24 9.84 29.47
N ALA A 99 -14.04 10.67 28.83
CA ALA A 99 -13.69 11.38 27.60
C ALA A 99 -12.55 12.39 27.79
N ASP A 100 -12.43 12.99 29.01
CA ASP A 100 -11.39 13.97 29.27
C ASP A 100 -10.00 13.35 29.36
N GLU A 101 -9.87 12.12 29.86
CA GLU A 101 -8.61 11.38 29.84
C GLU A 101 -8.24 10.98 28.40
N TYR A 102 -9.20 10.49 27.62
CA TYR A 102 -8.96 10.14 26.22
C TYR A 102 -8.53 11.36 25.39
N ARG A 103 -9.11 12.52 25.63
CA ARG A 103 -8.76 13.77 24.95
C ARG A 103 -7.33 14.23 25.14
N LYS A 104 -6.65 13.81 26.21
CA LYS A 104 -5.24 14.15 26.48
C LYS A 104 -4.28 13.46 25.51
N ILE A 105 -4.71 12.36 24.87
CA ILE A 105 -3.92 11.59 23.93
C ILE A 105 -4.21 12.10 22.52
N GLY A 106 -3.17 12.39 21.75
CA GLY A 106 -3.30 12.80 20.36
C GLY A 106 -3.18 14.30 20.12
N THR A 107 -3.55 14.73 18.90
CA THR A 107 -3.54 16.12 18.45
C THR A 107 -4.87 16.82 18.80
N GLU A 108 -5.01 18.07 18.39
CA GLU A 108 -6.28 18.81 18.60
C GLU A 108 -7.45 18.14 17.85
N ASN A 109 -7.24 17.72 16.60
CA ASN A 109 -8.28 17.19 15.73
C ASN A 109 -8.27 15.65 15.61
N SER A 110 -7.19 14.99 16.05
CA SER A 110 -7.04 13.54 15.98
C SER A 110 -6.69 12.99 17.36
N LYS A 111 -7.70 12.44 18.06
CA LYS A 111 -7.56 11.95 19.44
C LYS A 111 -7.27 10.45 19.49
N GLY A 112 -6.68 10.04 20.62
CA GLY A 112 -6.39 8.65 20.92
C GLY A 112 -5.10 8.14 20.27
N THR A 113 -5.07 6.84 20.05
CA THR A 113 -3.97 6.09 19.45
C THR A 113 -4.33 5.58 18.06
N LYS A 114 -3.32 5.18 17.31
CA LYS A 114 -3.48 4.53 16.01
C LYS A 114 -2.58 3.32 15.90
N VAL A 115 -3.14 2.21 15.43
CA VAL A 115 -2.37 1.02 15.12
C VAL A 115 -1.86 1.11 13.68
N PHE A 116 -0.56 0.85 13.48
CA PHE A 116 0.08 0.74 12.17
C PHE A 116 0.62 -0.65 11.92
N ALA A 117 0.44 -1.13 10.69
CA ALA A 117 1.18 -2.26 10.14
C ALA A 117 2.40 -1.71 9.41
N LEU A 118 3.55 -1.72 10.08
CA LEU A 118 4.83 -1.23 9.58
C LEU A 118 5.51 -2.32 8.76
N ALA A 119 5.80 -2.04 7.49
CA ALA A 119 6.35 -2.99 6.53
C ALA A 119 7.30 -2.29 5.54
N GLY A 120 7.82 -3.06 4.57
CA GLY A 120 8.74 -2.55 3.54
C GLY A 120 10.18 -2.60 3.99
N LYS A 121 10.96 -1.59 3.63
CA LYS A 121 12.41 -1.49 3.89
C LYS A 121 12.70 -0.94 5.29
N VAL A 122 12.09 -1.53 6.30
CA VAL A 122 12.28 -1.16 7.71
C VAL A 122 12.89 -2.33 8.48
N ARG A 123 13.80 -2.05 9.42
CA ARG A 123 14.52 -3.08 10.16
C ARG A 123 13.61 -3.92 11.06
N HIS A 124 12.67 -3.27 11.75
CA HIS A 124 11.73 -3.93 12.65
C HIS A 124 10.30 -3.65 12.16
N GLY A 125 9.79 -4.53 11.30
CA GLY A 125 8.41 -4.49 10.84
C GLY A 125 7.45 -5.19 11.81
N GLY A 126 6.16 -4.89 11.70
CA GLY A 126 5.11 -5.51 12.52
C GLY A 126 3.97 -4.56 12.86
N LEU A 127 3.15 -4.96 13.84
CA LEU A 127 2.09 -4.10 14.35
C LEU A 127 2.60 -3.24 15.49
N ILE A 128 2.37 -1.95 15.40
CA ILE A 128 2.72 -0.96 16.42
C ILE A 128 1.50 -0.10 16.75
N GLU A 129 1.40 0.35 17.99
CA GLU A 129 0.40 1.32 18.41
C GLU A 129 1.10 2.58 18.92
N VAL A 130 0.71 3.74 18.39
CA VAL A 130 1.30 5.03 18.75
C VAL A 130 0.22 6.08 19.04
N PRO A 131 0.48 7.05 19.90
CA PRO A 131 -0.39 8.21 20.04
C PRO A 131 -0.52 8.98 18.72
N MET A 132 -1.71 9.45 18.40
CA MET A 132 -1.89 10.42 17.33
C MET A 132 -1.00 11.63 17.59
N GLY A 133 -0.35 12.14 16.53
CA GLY A 133 0.63 13.24 16.65
C GLY A 133 2.09 12.79 16.77
N THR A 134 2.37 11.48 16.88
CA THR A 134 3.71 10.92 16.67
C THR A 134 4.17 11.23 15.24
N THR A 135 5.44 11.57 15.02
CA THR A 135 5.93 11.85 13.66
C THR A 135 6.25 10.56 12.90
N LEU A 136 6.20 10.64 11.56
CA LEU A 136 6.58 9.50 10.71
C LEU A 136 8.04 9.12 10.94
N ASN A 137 8.94 10.09 11.15
CA ASN A 137 10.34 9.82 11.47
C ASN A 137 10.49 9.05 12.78
N GLN A 138 9.78 9.44 13.85
CA GLN A 138 9.80 8.69 15.12
C GLN A 138 9.33 7.25 14.94
N ILE A 139 8.30 7.03 14.13
CA ILE A 139 7.81 5.66 13.85
C ILE A 139 8.87 4.85 13.10
N ILE A 140 9.53 5.43 12.11
CA ILE A 140 10.49 4.72 11.27
C ILE A 140 11.82 4.51 12.00
N GLU A 141 12.36 5.57 12.61
CA GLU A 141 13.70 5.54 13.21
C GLU A 141 13.69 4.96 14.62
N ASP A 142 12.83 5.49 15.52
CA ASP A 142 12.86 5.11 16.93
C ASP A 142 12.20 3.75 17.18
N ILE A 143 11.07 3.47 16.51
CA ILE A 143 10.32 2.22 16.69
C ILE A 143 10.75 1.18 15.66
N GLY A 144 10.81 1.55 14.39
CA GLY A 144 11.17 0.67 13.28
C GLY A 144 12.66 0.35 13.19
N GLY A 145 13.53 1.07 13.93
CA GLY A 145 14.98 0.87 13.93
C GLY A 145 15.68 1.36 12.65
N GLY A 146 15.01 2.24 11.90
CA GLY A 146 15.50 2.82 10.65
C GLY A 146 15.35 1.90 9.43
N VAL A 147 15.88 2.38 8.31
CA VAL A 147 15.84 1.64 7.04
C VAL A 147 16.79 0.45 7.07
N GLU A 148 16.32 -0.70 6.58
CA GLU A 148 17.10 -1.93 6.49
C GLU A 148 18.34 -1.75 5.59
N GLY A 149 19.45 -2.43 5.96
CA GLY A 149 20.70 -2.41 5.19
C GLY A 149 21.46 -1.07 5.20
N GLY A 150 21.03 -0.09 6.00
CA GLY A 150 21.67 1.24 6.05
C GLY A 150 21.40 2.12 4.84
N GLU A 151 20.44 1.74 3.98
CA GLU A 151 19.98 2.57 2.87
C GLU A 151 19.27 3.83 3.41
N LYS A 152 19.21 4.88 2.59
CA LYS A 152 18.51 6.11 2.97
C LYS A 152 17.00 5.95 2.79
N LEU A 153 16.25 6.51 3.72
CA LEU A 153 14.80 6.67 3.57
C LEU A 153 14.51 7.51 2.32
N ARG A 154 13.64 7.01 1.45
CA ARG A 154 13.17 7.74 0.27
C ARG A 154 11.77 8.31 0.46
N ALA A 155 10.87 7.47 0.92
CA ALA A 155 9.48 7.83 1.13
C ALA A 155 8.78 6.81 2.05
N VAL A 156 7.56 7.17 2.45
CA VAL A 156 6.64 6.28 3.17
C VAL A 156 5.31 6.25 2.44
N GLN A 157 4.86 5.09 2.04
CA GLN A 157 3.49 4.89 1.57
C GLN A 157 2.59 4.65 2.79
N ILE A 158 1.62 5.50 3.01
CA ILE A 158 0.70 5.44 4.16
C ILE A 158 -0.76 5.43 3.70
N GLY A 159 -1.61 4.69 4.42
CA GLY A 159 -3.03 4.54 4.12
C GLY A 159 -3.36 3.34 3.23
N GLY A 160 -2.44 2.39 3.14
CA GLY A 160 -2.60 1.17 2.33
C GLY A 160 -2.46 1.42 0.83
N PRO A 161 -2.93 0.50 -0.03
CA PRO A 161 -2.71 0.55 -1.49
C PRO A 161 -3.29 1.78 -2.19
N SER A 162 -4.33 2.39 -1.62
CA SER A 162 -4.96 3.60 -2.15
C SER A 162 -4.61 4.86 -1.35
N GLY A 163 -3.59 4.75 -0.50
CA GLY A 163 -3.04 5.87 0.27
C GLY A 163 -2.13 6.77 -0.56
N GLY A 164 -1.26 7.53 0.10
CA GLY A 164 -0.31 8.42 -0.57
C GLY A 164 1.13 8.13 -0.18
N CYS A 165 2.04 8.58 -1.02
CA CYS A 165 3.47 8.45 -0.82
C CYS A 165 4.04 9.77 -0.31
N ILE A 166 4.59 9.78 0.91
CA ILE A 166 5.17 10.96 1.57
C ILE A 166 6.69 10.87 1.45
N PRO A 167 7.37 11.85 0.85
CA PRO A 167 8.82 11.83 0.69
C PRO A 167 9.54 12.03 2.03
N ALA A 168 10.77 11.53 2.13
CA ALA A 168 11.57 11.54 3.36
C ALA A 168 11.66 12.94 4.02
N HIS A 169 11.84 14.00 3.21
CA HIS A 169 11.96 15.38 3.74
C HIS A 169 10.67 15.93 4.39
N LEU A 170 9.54 15.22 4.27
CA LEU A 170 8.28 15.56 4.93
C LEU A 170 7.94 14.61 6.08
N CYS A 171 8.80 13.65 6.43
CA CYS A 171 8.52 12.64 7.46
C CYS A 171 8.56 13.18 8.91
N ASP A 172 8.92 14.45 9.12
CA ASP A 172 8.69 15.14 10.41
C ASP A 172 7.21 15.48 10.64
N ALA A 173 6.36 15.27 9.64
CA ALA A 173 4.93 15.43 9.76
C ALA A 173 4.35 14.46 10.81
N LYS A 174 3.39 14.99 11.56
CA LYS A 174 2.65 14.21 12.56
C LYS A 174 1.65 13.28 11.91
N VAL A 175 1.47 12.11 12.49
CA VAL A 175 0.36 11.21 12.18
C VAL A 175 -0.94 11.85 12.69
N ASP A 176 -1.61 12.51 11.77
CA ASP A 176 -2.84 13.27 11.99
C ASP A 176 -3.67 13.21 10.71
N PHE A 177 -5.00 13.11 10.81
CA PHE A 177 -5.86 12.94 9.63
C PHE A 177 -5.73 14.12 8.65
N ASP A 178 -5.77 15.34 9.17
CA ASP A 178 -5.72 16.55 8.35
C ASP A 178 -4.32 16.74 7.73
N ALA A 179 -3.27 16.53 8.52
CA ALA A 179 -1.89 16.65 8.05
C ALA A 179 -1.59 15.67 6.91
N LEU A 180 -2.02 14.42 7.02
CA LEU A 180 -1.82 13.42 5.96
C LEU A 180 -2.59 13.77 4.67
N ILE A 181 -3.83 14.27 4.80
CA ILE A 181 -4.64 14.71 3.64
C ILE A 181 -3.98 15.87 2.91
N GLN A 182 -3.42 16.86 3.62
CA GLN A 182 -2.71 17.99 3.03
C GLN A 182 -1.47 17.56 2.23
N MET A 183 -0.82 16.48 2.64
CA MET A 183 0.33 15.90 1.93
C MET A 183 -0.08 14.99 0.75
N GLY A 184 -1.38 14.76 0.54
CA GLY A 184 -1.88 13.88 -0.52
C GLY A 184 -1.96 12.41 -0.15
N ALA A 185 -1.87 12.11 1.15
CA ALA A 185 -2.04 10.77 1.71
C ALA A 185 -3.36 10.62 2.46
N ILE A 186 -3.63 9.45 3.00
CA ILE A 186 -4.74 9.19 3.92
C ILE A 186 -4.25 8.30 5.07
N MET A 187 -4.94 8.33 6.20
CA MET A 187 -4.64 7.44 7.32
C MET A 187 -4.95 5.98 6.98
N GLY A 188 -6.08 5.74 6.34
CA GLY A 188 -6.56 4.40 6.03
C GLY A 188 -6.69 3.52 7.28
N SER A 189 -6.47 2.23 7.12
CA SER A 189 -6.45 1.26 8.22
C SER A 189 -5.10 1.17 8.95
N GLY A 190 -4.13 2.04 8.64
CA GLY A 190 -2.82 2.05 9.27
C GLY A 190 -1.75 1.25 8.54
N GLY A 191 -1.95 0.91 7.27
CA GLY A 191 -0.87 0.34 6.46
C GLY A 191 0.23 1.39 6.22
N MET A 192 1.49 1.06 6.57
CA MET A 192 2.65 1.92 6.41
C MET A 192 3.79 1.12 5.79
N VAL A 193 4.22 1.51 4.57
CA VAL A 193 5.30 0.83 3.86
C VAL A 193 6.47 1.79 3.69
N VAL A 194 7.59 1.46 4.31
CA VAL A 194 8.84 2.22 4.22
C VAL A 194 9.54 1.90 2.91
N LEU A 195 9.93 2.93 2.17
CA LEU A 195 10.60 2.85 0.87
C LEU A 195 11.98 3.48 0.98
N SER A 196 12.99 2.79 0.48
CA SER A 196 14.38 3.25 0.47
C SER A 196 14.80 3.81 -0.88
N GLU A 197 16.03 4.31 -0.96
CA GLU A 197 16.62 4.81 -2.20
C GLU A 197 16.72 3.76 -3.33
N SER A 198 16.62 2.47 -2.99
CA SER A 198 16.58 1.38 -3.98
C SER A 198 15.21 1.19 -4.64
N ASN A 199 14.16 1.86 -4.18
CA ASN A 199 12.81 1.76 -4.75
C ASN A 199 12.59 2.76 -5.89
N CYS A 200 12.09 2.28 -7.03
CA CYS A 200 11.62 3.12 -8.12
C CYS A 200 10.22 3.64 -7.85
N MET A 201 10.04 4.97 -7.81
CA MET A 201 8.75 5.57 -7.42
C MET A 201 7.67 5.39 -8.49
N VAL A 202 8.06 5.24 -9.77
CA VAL A 202 7.13 4.93 -10.86
C VAL A 202 6.61 3.51 -10.74
N ASP A 203 7.49 2.55 -10.43
CA ASP A 203 7.10 1.15 -10.21
C ASP A 203 6.26 0.99 -8.93
N VAL A 204 6.57 1.73 -7.86
CA VAL A 204 5.75 1.79 -6.64
C VAL A 204 4.33 2.26 -6.95
N ALA A 205 4.18 3.35 -7.73
CA ALA A 205 2.87 3.82 -8.16
C ALA A 205 2.13 2.77 -9.00
N ARG A 206 2.83 2.12 -9.92
CA ARG A 206 2.30 1.04 -10.75
C ARG A 206 1.81 -0.15 -9.90
N TYR A 207 2.61 -0.57 -8.93
CA TYR A 207 2.28 -1.69 -8.04
C TYR A 207 0.98 -1.45 -7.25
N PHE A 208 0.85 -0.29 -6.61
CA PHE A 208 -0.34 0.04 -5.84
C PHE A 208 -1.57 0.25 -6.73
N LEU A 209 -1.37 0.85 -7.91
CA LEU A 209 -2.48 1.03 -8.86
C LEU A 209 -2.95 -0.31 -9.45
N ALA A 210 -2.04 -1.25 -9.69
CA ALA A 210 -2.37 -2.60 -10.14
C ALA A 210 -3.26 -3.33 -9.11
N PHE A 211 -2.93 -3.22 -7.82
CA PHE A 211 -3.78 -3.75 -6.76
C PHE A 211 -5.19 -3.17 -6.83
N THR A 212 -5.32 -1.84 -6.86
CA THR A 212 -6.65 -1.20 -6.89
C THR A 212 -7.42 -1.47 -8.19
N CYS A 213 -6.71 -1.71 -9.29
CA CYS A 213 -7.30 -2.15 -10.55
C CYS A 213 -7.94 -3.53 -10.43
N ASN A 214 -7.25 -4.48 -9.80
CA ASN A 214 -7.72 -5.84 -9.58
C ASN A 214 -8.88 -5.90 -8.57
N GLU A 215 -8.88 -5.02 -7.57
CA GLU A 215 -9.93 -4.91 -6.55
C GLU A 215 -11.15 -4.07 -7.00
N SER A 216 -11.13 -3.52 -8.20
CA SER A 216 -12.26 -2.76 -8.73
C SER A 216 -13.48 -3.65 -8.90
N CYS A 217 -14.60 -3.29 -8.28
CA CYS A 217 -15.86 -4.01 -8.46
C CYS A 217 -16.45 -3.92 -9.89
N GLY A 218 -15.93 -3.01 -10.73
CA GLY A 218 -16.34 -2.80 -12.11
C GLY A 218 -17.64 -2.00 -12.32
N LYS A 219 -18.30 -1.52 -11.26
CA LYS A 219 -19.60 -0.84 -11.36
C LYS A 219 -19.52 0.50 -12.10
N CYS A 220 -18.61 1.39 -11.71
CA CYS A 220 -18.53 2.72 -12.33
C CYS A 220 -17.41 2.80 -13.38
N THR A 221 -17.67 3.52 -14.48
CA THR A 221 -16.78 3.63 -15.63
C THR A 221 -15.44 4.27 -15.26
N PHE A 222 -15.44 5.32 -14.45
CA PHE A 222 -14.21 6.02 -14.05
C PHE A 222 -13.24 5.10 -13.29
N CYS A 223 -13.73 4.26 -12.40
CA CYS A 223 -12.90 3.26 -11.72
C CYS A 223 -12.50 2.13 -12.69
N ARG A 224 -13.47 1.44 -13.29
CA ARG A 224 -13.22 0.27 -14.14
C ARG A 224 -12.29 0.54 -15.33
N VAL A 225 -12.55 1.63 -16.07
CA VAL A 225 -11.79 1.98 -17.29
C VAL A 225 -10.64 2.92 -16.95
N GLY A 226 -10.88 3.95 -16.11
CA GLY A 226 -9.87 4.97 -15.82
C GLY A 226 -8.65 4.41 -15.13
N ILE A 227 -8.83 3.59 -14.08
CA ILE A 227 -7.68 2.97 -13.36
C ILE A 227 -6.89 2.07 -14.32
N ARG A 228 -7.56 1.30 -15.17
CA ARG A 228 -6.89 0.45 -16.16
C ARG A 228 -6.05 1.28 -17.15
N ARG A 229 -6.58 2.39 -17.65
CA ARG A 229 -5.85 3.28 -18.55
C ARG A 229 -4.66 3.97 -17.89
N MET A 230 -4.79 4.35 -16.62
CA MET A 230 -3.66 4.83 -15.85
C MET A 230 -2.58 3.76 -15.70
N LEU A 231 -2.97 2.51 -15.44
CA LEU A 231 -2.05 1.38 -15.33
C LEU A 231 -1.33 1.11 -16.67
N ASP A 232 -2.05 1.14 -17.79
CA ASP A 232 -1.46 1.00 -19.12
C ASP A 232 -0.36 2.06 -19.39
N ILE A 233 -0.55 3.31 -18.91
CA ILE A 233 0.47 4.36 -19.03
C ILE A 233 1.66 4.07 -18.11
N LEU A 234 1.45 3.64 -16.88
CA LEU A 234 2.53 3.27 -15.97
C LEU A 234 3.33 2.06 -16.48
N ASP A 235 2.68 1.09 -17.10
CA ASP A 235 3.34 -0.03 -17.77
C ASP A 235 4.23 0.45 -18.92
N LYS A 236 3.76 1.41 -19.75
CA LYS A 236 4.59 2.05 -20.77
C LYS A 236 5.80 2.76 -20.17
N LEU A 237 5.62 3.50 -19.07
CA LEU A 237 6.72 4.17 -18.37
C LEU A 237 7.74 3.16 -17.86
N CYS A 238 7.33 2.10 -17.18
CA CYS A 238 8.22 1.07 -16.64
C CYS A 238 8.90 0.21 -17.72
N THR A 239 8.42 0.25 -18.96
CA THR A 239 9.03 -0.43 -20.11
C THR A 239 9.81 0.50 -21.06
N GLY A 240 9.91 1.81 -20.72
CA GLY A 240 10.62 2.80 -21.53
C GLY A 240 9.97 3.13 -22.88
N LYS A 241 8.65 2.88 -23.01
CA LYS A 241 7.85 3.09 -24.23
C LYS A 241 6.92 4.31 -24.14
N ALA A 242 6.97 5.05 -23.05
CA ALA A 242 6.14 6.24 -22.84
C ALA A 242 6.74 7.49 -23.50
N GLU A 243 5.87 8.45 -23.76
CA GLU A 243 6.21 9.80 -24.25
C GLU A 243 5.91 10.84 -23.15
N MET A 244 6.46 12.06 -23.28
CA MET A 244 6.20 13.13 -22.31
C MET A 244 4.72 13.42 -22.13
N ALA A 245 3.94 13.41 -23.21
CA ALA A 245 2.50 13.59 -23.18
C ALA A 245 1.75 12.50 -22.38
N ASP A 246 2.32 11.29 -22.21
CA ASP A 246 1.72 10.23 -21.38
C ASP A 246 1.72 10.64 -19.89
N ILE A 247 2.69 11.42 -19.41
CA ILE A 247 2.76 11.90 -18.03
C ILE A 247 1.59 12.85 -17.74
N ASP A 248 1.38 13.84 -18.61
CA ASP A 248 0.29 14.81 -18.44
C ASP A 248 -1.08 14.13 -18.53
N LYS A 249 -1.22 13.18 -19.46
CA LYS A 249 -2.42 12.36 -19.58
C LYS A 249 -2.68 11.47 -18.37
N LEU A 250 -1.63 10.94 -17.74
CA LEU A 250 -1.74 10.16 -16.51
C LEU A 250 -2.29 11.02 -15.37
N GLU A 251 -1.78 12.24 -15.22
CA GLU A 251 -2.23 13.20 -14.21
C GLU A 251 -3.70 13.60 -14.42
N GLU A 252 -4.07 13.95 -15.66
CA GLU A 252 -5.46 14.29 -16.04
C GLU A 252 -6.44 13.14 -15.73
N LEU A 253 -6.09 11.90 -16.13
CA LEU A 253 -6.89 10.71 -15.84
C LEU A 253 -7.00 10.48 -14.33
N ALA A 254 -5.92 10.62 -13.58
CA ALA A 254 -5.90 10.46 -12.14
C ALA A 254 -6.87 11.43 -11.45
N LEU A 255 -6.83 12.71 -11.83
CA LEU A 255 -7.74 13.74 -11.31
C LEU A 255 -9.19 13.45 -11.69
N SER A 256 -9.44 13.01 -12.92
CA SER A 256 -10.79 12.65 -13.40
C SER A 256 -11.36 11.45 -12.65
N VAL A 257 -10.58 10.40 -12.44
CA VAL A 257 -10.98 9.22 -11.65
C VAL A 257 -11.26 9.61 -10.20
N LYS A 258 -10.37 10.40 -9.58
CA LYS A 258 -10.54 10.90 -8.21
C LYS A 258 -11.83 11.67 -8.02
N LYS A 259 -12.17 12.52 -8.97
CA LYS A 259 -13.37 13.37 -8.92
C LYS A 259 -14.67 12.59 -9.16
N ALA A 260 -14.69 11.68 -10.12
CA ALA A 260 -15.93 11.13 -10.67
C ALA A 260 -16.21 9.66 -10.32
N ALA A 261 -15.29 8.96 -9.65
CA ALA A 261 -15.55 7.61 -9.17
C ALA A 261 -16.65 7.60 -8.10
N LEU A 262 -17.44 6.50 -8.07
CA LEU A 262 -18.62 6.38 -7.22
C LEU A 262 -18.28 6.28 -5.72
N CYS A 263 -17.32 5.42 -5.37
CA CYS A 263 -16.99 5.08 -3.96
C CYS A 263 -15.56 5.46 -3.59
N GLY A 264 -15.22 5.29 -2.31
CA GLY A 264 -13.90 5.57 -1.74
C GLY A 264 -12.77 4.87 -2.47
N LEU A 265 -12.91 3.58 -2.82
CA LEU A 265 -11.88 2.84 -3.54
C LEU A 265 -11.47 3.55 -4.85
N GLY A 266 -12.44 3.88 -5.71
CA GLY A 266 -12.14 4.56 -6.97
C GLY A 266 -11.62 5.98 -6.79
N LYS A 267 -12.13 6.72 -5.78
CA LYS A 267 -11.68 8.10 -5.48
C LYS A 267 -10.27 8.15 -4.93
N THR A 268 -9.82 7.14 -4.21
CA THR A 268 -8.49 7.11 -3.58
C THR A 268 -7.46 6.34 -4.39
N ALA A 269 -7.86 5.44 -5.30
CA ALA A 269 -6.96 4.68 -6.16
C ALA A 269 -5.88 5.52 -6.87
N PRO A 270 -6.17 6.77 -7.34
CA PRO A 270 -5.16 7.63 -7.97
C PRO A 270 -4.14 8.25 -7.00
N ASN A 271 -4.36 8.22 -5.68
CA ASN A 271 -3.48 8.92 -4.73
C ASN A 271 -2.00 8.54 -4.82
N PRO A 272 -1.60 7.24 -4.90
CA PRO A 272 -0.19 6.89 -5.05
C PRO A 272 0.43 7.51 -6.30
N VAL A 273 -0.31 7.54 -7.41
CA VAL A 273 0.14 8.14 -8.68
C VAL A 273 0.29 9.66 -8.54
N LEU A 274 -0.73 10.34 -8.01
CA LEU A 274 -0.70 11.79 -7.81
C LEU A 274 0.40 12.22 -6.83
N ALA A 275 0.59 11.47 -5.74
CA ALA A 275 1.63 11.76 -4.77
C ALA A 275 3.04 11.56 -5.37
N THR A 276 3.26 10.48 -6.10
CA THR A 276 4.57 10.23 -6.73
C THR A 276 4.84 11.20 -7.89
N LEU A 277 3.85 11.57 -8.68
CA LEU A 277 3.98 12.66 -9.68
C LEU A 277 4.33 14.00 -9.03
N LYS A 278 3.68 14.33 -7.90
CA LYS A 278 3.93 15.59 -7.19
C LYS A 278 5.36 15.69 -6.65
N TYR A 279 5.88 14.60 -6.08
CA TYR A 279 7.14 14.64 -5.34
C TYR A 279 8.34 14.04 -6.09
N PHE A 280 8.11 13.24 -7.14
CA PHE A 280 9.14 12.50 -7.86
C PHE A 280 8.95 12.57 -9.39
N ARG A 281 8.42 13.70 -9.90
CA ARG A 281 8.15 13.90 -11.33
C ARG A 281 9.38 13.64 -12.21
N GLU A 282 10.56 13.98 -11.74
CA GLU A 282 11.82 13.74 -12.46
C GLU A 282 12.02 12.26 -12.83
N GLU A 283 11.62 11.32 -11.95
CA GLU A 283 11.74 9.90 -12.26
C GLU A 283 10.81 9.47 -13.41
N TYR A 284 9.64 10.07 -13.52
CA TYR A 284 8.73 9.82 -14.63
C TYR A 284 9.34 10.32 -15.96
N GLU A 285 9.93 11.50 -15.95
CA GLU A 285 10.61 12.07 -17.11
C GLU A 285 11.85 11.27 -17.51
N GLU A 286 12.58 10.73 -16.54
CA GLU A 286 13.70 9.81 -16.81
C GLU A 286 13.23 8.50 -17.41
N HIS A 287 12.11 7.95 -16.95
CA HIS A 287 11.52 6.74 -17.54
C HIS A 287 11.13 6.96 -19.00
N VAL A 288 10.63 8.14 -19.37
CA VAL A 288 10.41 8.52 -20.78
C VAL A 288 11.71 8.51 -21.58
N ARG A 289 12.81 8.96 -20.96
CA ARG A 289 14.15 8.91 -21.59
C ARG A 289 14.77 7.52 -21.60
N GLY A 290 14.10 6.51 -21.00
CA GLY A 290 14.56 5.13 -20.92
C GLY A 290 15.53 4.88 -19.75
N ILE A 291 15.50 5.71 -18.70
CA ILE A 291 16.38 5.60 -17.53
C ILE A 291 15.55 5.24 -16.30
N CYS A 292 15.90 4.15 -15.63
CA CYS A 292 15.42 3.81 -14.29
C CYS A 292 16.60 3.90 -13.32
N ARG A 293 16.66 4.93 -12.47
CA ARG A 293 17.77 5.18 -11.53
C ARG A 293 18.10 4.00 -10.65
N THR A 294 17.09 3.27 -10.21
CA THR A 294 17.24 2.15 -9.28
C THR A 294 17.49 0.81 -9.96
N GLY A 295 17.32 0.76 -11.29
CA GLY A 295 17.40 -0.49 -12.04
C GLY A 295 16.30 -1.51 -11.71
N THR A 296 15.19 -1.06 -11.11
CA THR A 296 14.05 -1.91 -10.76
C THR A 296 13.25 -2.33 -11.99
N CYS A 297 13.08 -1.42 -12.96
CA CYS A 297 12.32 -1.65 -14.19
C CYS A 297 13.14 -2.50 -15.16
N LYS A 298 12.92 -3.81 -15.15
CA LYS A 298 13.75 -4.79 -15.86
C LYS A 298 13.85 -4.55 -17.37
N ASP A 299 12.78 -4.09 -18.00
CA ASP A 299 12.75 -3.82 -19.45
C ASP A 299 13.59 -2.58 -19.87
N MET A 300 14.10 -1.82 -18.88
CA MET A 300 14.89 -0.60 -19.10
C MET A 300 16.35 -0.76 -18.71
N VAL A 301 16.76 -1.93 -18.22
CA VAL A 301 18.12 -2.18 -17.74
C VAL A 301 18.70 -3.42 -18.39
N ARG A 302 20.02 -3.43 -18.47
CA ARG A 302 20.82 -4.61 -18.83
C ARG A 302 21.95 -4.79 -17.85
N LEU A 303 22.49 -5.99 -17.76
CA LEU A 303 23.75 -6.22 -17.10
C LEU A 303 24.89 -6.02 -18.11
N MET A 304 25.95 -5.34 -17.67
CA MET A 304 27.16 -5.10 -18.47
C MET A 304 28.37 -5.54 -17.65
N ILE A 305 29.31 -6.18 -18.34
CA ILE A 305 30.62 -6.54 -17.76
C ILE A 305 31.63 -5.46 -18.14
N THR A 306 32.24 -4.84 -17.14
CA THR A 306 33.27 -3.78 -17.31
C THR A 306 34.63 -4.36 -17.67
N ASP A 307 35.61 -3.48 -17.93
CA ASP A 307 36.99 -3.87 -18.23
C ASP A 307 37.74 -4.42 -16.99
N ASP A 308 37.16 -4.31 -15.80
CA ASP A 308 37.70 -4.91 -14.56
C ASP A 308 37.55 -6.43 -14.53
N CYS A 309 36.92 -7.04 -15.56
CA CYS A 309 36.74 -8.48 -15.65
C CYS A 309 38.06 -9.21 -15.96
N VAL A 310 38.43 -10.10 -15.09
CA VAL A 310 39.67 -10.92 -15.21
C VAL A 310 39.44 -12.32 -15.79
N GLY A 311 38.22 -12.63 -16.26
CA GLY A 311 37.94 -13.95 -16.85
C GLY A 311 37.92 -15.11 -15.87
N CYS A 312 37.55 -14.89 -14.59
CA CYS A 312 37.59 -15.93 -13.55
C CYS A 312 36.48 -16.98 -13.64
N THR A 313 35.55 -16.85 -14.54
CA THR A 313 34.42 -17.77 -14.86
C THR A 313 33.38 -18.01 -13.77
N LYS A 314 33.46 -17.39 -12.60
CA LYS A 314 32.46 -17.56 -11.53
C LYS A 314 31.05 -17.19 -11.98
N CYS A 315 30.90 -16.03 -12.65
CA CYS A 315 29.62 -15.55 -13.15
C CYS A 315 28.98 -16.46 -14.21
N SER A 316 29.80 -17.08 -15.07
CA SER A 316 29.34 -18.06 -16.06
C SER A 316 28.76 -19.31 -15.39
N LYS A 317 29.45 -19.83 -14.36
CA LYS A 317 29.00 -21.00 -13.60
C LYS A 317 27.75 -20.75 -12.77
N ALA A 318 27.56 -19.51 -12.31
CA ALA A 318 26.39 -19.11 -11.52
C ALA A 318 25.16 -18.73 -12.38
N CYS A 319 25.32 -18.59 -13.69
CA CYS A 319 24.25 -18.14 -14.57
C CYS A 319 23.20 -19.24 -14.84
N PRO A 320 21.96 -19.12 -14.34
CA PRO A 320 20.95 -20.17 -14.52
C PRO A 320 20.37 -20.25 -15.94
N SER A 321 20.59 -19.21 -16.76
CA SER A 321 20.10 -19.12 -18.14
C SER A 321 21.20 -19.26 -19.21
N ASP A 322 22.42 -19.63 -18.80
CA ASP A 322 23.59 -19.75 -19.69
C ASP A 322 23.82 -18.49 -20.54
N ALA A 323 23.49 -17.33 -20.02
CA ALA A 323 23.66 -16.04 -20.69
C ALA A 323 25.12 -15.54 -20.72
N ILE A 324 26.05 -16.18 -19.98
CA ILE A 324 27.45 -15.80 -19.89
C ILE A 324 28.30 -16.99 -20.37
N PRO A 325 28.97 -16.91 -21.56
CA PRO A 325 29.82 -17.96 -22.05
C PRO A 325 30.98 -18.31 -21.10
N TYR A 326 31.39 -19.58 -21.07
CA TYR A 326 32.55 -20.02 -20.29
C TYR A 326 33.83 -19.79 -21.07
N THR A 327 34.46 -18.63 -20.85
CA THR A 327 35.72 -18.23 -21.53
C THR A 327 36.78 -17.89 -20.48
N PRO A 328 37.57 -18.89 -19.98
CA PRO A 328 38.58 -18.62 -18.95
C PRO A 328 39.68 -17.67 -19.46
N TYR A 329 40.07 -16.74 -18.55
CA TYR A 329 41.11 -15.72 -18.79
C TYR A 329 40.75 -14.65 -19.85
N GLU A 330 39.51 -14.63 -20.33
CA GLU A 330 39.02 -13.61 -21.25
C GLU A 330 37.91 -12.78 -20.57
N LYS A 331 37.78 -11.51 -20.97
CA LYS A 331 36.64 -10.70 -20.52
C LYS A 331 35.36 -11.36 -20.98
N HIS A 332 34.46 -11.65 -20.04
CA HIS A 332 33.16 -12.23 -20.35
C HIS A 332 32.22 -11.21 -21.01
N SER A 333 31.23 -11.72 -21.69
CA SER A 333 30.10 -10.96 -22.24
C SER A 333 28.77 -11.54 -21.72
N ILE A 334 27.71 -10.75 -21.79
CA ILE A 334 26.36 -11.21 -21.40
C ILE A 334 25.48 -11.20 -22.64
N ASP A 335 24.93 -12.36 -22.97
CA ASP A 335 23.89 -12.48 -23.98
C ASP A 335 22.58 -11.90 -23.42
N ILE A 336 22.19 -10.73 -23.93
CA ILE A 336 21.05 -9.96 -23.43
C ILE A 336 19.73 -10.71 -23.69
N GLU A 337 19.64 -11.50 -24.76
CA GLU A 337 18.43 -12.25 -25.10
C GLU A 337 18.18 -13.42 -24.13
N LYS A 338 19.26 -14.01 -23.61
CA LYS A 338 19.19 -15.10 -22.63
C LYS A 338 19.14 -14.60 -21.18
N CYS A 339 19.58 -13.38 -20.92
CA CYS A 339 19.73 -12.86 -19.57
C CYS A 339 18.37 -12.57 -18.91
N VAL A 340 18.06 -13.28 -17.85
CA VAL A 340 16.82 -13.09 -17.04
C VAL A 340 16.95 -12.04 -15.94
N LEU A 341 18.06 -11.29 -15.88
CA LEU A 341 18.33 -10.24 -14.89
C LEU A 341 18.20 -10.70 -13.44
N CYS A 342 18.55 -11.95 -13.11
CA CYS A 342 18.44 -12.50 -11.76
C CYS A 342 19.45 -11.90 -10.76
N GLY A 343 20.59 -11.35 -11.23
CA GLY A 343 21.62 -10.72 -10.39
C GLY A 343 22.67 -11.67 -9.84
N LEU A 344 22.52 -12.99 -9.89
CA LEU A 344 23.45 -13.95 -9.31
C LEU A 344 24.92 -13.75 -9.78
N CYS A 345 25.12 -13.34 -11.02
CA CYS A 345 26.44 -13.04 -11.55
C CYS A 345 27.08 -11.80 -10.89
N ILE A 346 26.29 -10.85 -10.41
CA ILE A 346 26.77 -9.66 -9.66
C ILE A 346 27.27 -10.13 -8.30
N ASP A 347 26.48 -10.93 -7.58
CA ASP A 347 26.78 -11.41 -6.23
C ASP A 347 28.03 -12.29 -6.23
N GLU A 348 28.27 -13.07 -7.29
CA GLU A 348 29.45 -13.93 -7.46
C GLU A 348 30.70 -13.21 -7.98
N CYS A 349 30.59 -11.95 -8.39
CA CYS A 349 31.70 -11.21 -8.96
C CYS A 349 32.61 -10.56 -7.87
N SER A 350 33.68 -11.23 -7.52
CA SER A 350 34.66 -10.71 -6.52
C SER A 350 35.44 -9.47 -7.00
N PHE A 351 35.23 -9.02 -8.23
CA PHE A 351 35.94 -7.89 -8.86
C PHE A 351 35.01 -6.71 -9.15
N ASP A 352 33.75 -6.77 -8.70
CA ASP A 352 32.73 -5.75 -8.99
C ASP A 352 32.63 -5.35 -10.48
N ALA A 353 32.97 -6.29 -11.37
CA ALA A 353 33.05 -6.06 -12.81
C ALA A 353 31.68 -6.16 -13.51
N ILE A 354 30.58 -6.44 -12.78
CA ILE A 354 29.25 -6.59 -13.38
C ILE A 354 28.31 -5.56 -12.77
N ARG A 355 27.71 -4.72 -13.64
CA ARG A 355 26.85 -3.61 -13.22
C ARG A 355 25.53 -3.60 -13.98
N LYS A 356 24.47 -3.13 -13.32
CA LYS A 356 23.22 -2.76 -14.00
C LYS A 356 23.39 -1.40 -14.65
N VAL A 357 23.05 -1.31 -15.93
CA VAL A 357 23.09 -0.07 -16.73
C VAL A 357 21.77 0.12 -17.46
N SER A 358 21.36 1.37 -17.67
CA SER A 358 20.18 1.67 -18.48
C SER A 358 20.41 1.27 -19.93
N LEU A 359 19.35 0.85 -20.63
CA LEU A 359 19.43 0.46 -22.06
C LEU A 359 19.76 1.65 -22.96
N LYS A 360 19.44 2.88 -22.53
CA LYS A 360 19.63 4.11 -23.30
C LYS A 360 20.70 5.05 -22.70
N SER A 361 21.56 4.52 -21.83
CA SER A 361 22.72 5.27 -21.28
C SER A 361 23.93 5.14 -22.16
#